data_5a763a413538389da72e2efd156c3ce6
#
_entry.id   5a763a413538389da72e2efd156c3ce6
#
_cell.length_a   1.000
_cell.length_b   1.000
_cell.length_c   1.000
_cell.angle_alpha   90.00
_cell.angle_beta   90.00
_cell.angle_gamma   90.00
#
_symmetry.space_group_name_H-M   'P 1'
#
loop_
_entity.id
_entity.type
_entity.pdbx_description
1 polymer ?
#
loop_
_entity_poly.entity_id
_entity_poly.type
_entity_poly.pdbx_seq_one_letter_code
_entity_poly.pdbx_strand_id
1 'polypeptide(L)'
;KDLHLPNSESLLWSYLDDYDFILTPLPNHLFQRDNTAFVYDGLSVNPMAKPARKRETLHSQTIWNFHPRFKDAGLNFYYGNDDEHHEPATVEGGDILVIGNGAVMIGMGERTTPQGVEVLTRKWFRYGQGKITKVIVVELPKTRAFMHLDTAMTMIDKDAFSVYPYLPDHLR
;
A
#
# COMPACT_ATOMS: atom_id res chain seq x y z
N LYS A 1 25.48 -3.89 -22.49
CA LYS A 1 24.87 -4.43 -23.73
C LYS A 1 23.81 -3.45 -24.13
N ASP A 2 24.12 -2.66 -25.17
CA ASP A 2 23.16 -1.71 -25.72
C ASP A 2 22.01 -2.51 -26.33
N LEU A 3 20.82 -2.32 -25.80
CA LEU A 3 19.60 -2.81 -26.40
C LEU A 3 19.31 -1.93 -27.62
N HIS A 4 19.84 -2.34 -28.78
CA HIS A 4 19.38 -1.79 -30.05
C HIS A 4 17.94 -2.29 -30.28
N LEU A 5 16.98 -1.47 -29.87
CA LEU A 5 15.61 -1.66 -30.31
C LEU A 5 15.55 -1.32 -31.82
N PRO A 6 14.89 -2.16 -32.64
CA PRO A 6 14.74 -1.85 -34.05
C PRO A 6 14.06 -0.48 -34.20
N ASN A 7 14.51 0.32 -35.15
CA ASN A 7 13.88 1.57 -35.53
C ASN A 7 12.38 1.31 -35.75
N SER A 8 11.57 1.63 -34.75
CA SER A 8 10.12 1.53 -34.91
C SER A 8 9.66 2.76 -35.65
N GLU A 9 8.82 2.59 -36.66
CA GLU A 9 8.13 3.68 -37.36
C GLU A 9 7.08 4.38 -36.45
N SER A 10 7.21 4.23 -35.16
CA SER A 10 6.31 4.82 -34.17
C SER A 10 6.59 6.31 -34.03
N LEU A 11 5.55 7.11 -34.18
CA LEU A 11 5.58 8.55 -33.97
C LEU A 11 6.12 8.89 -32.56
N LEU A 12 5.84 8.05 -31.55
CA LEU A 12 6.35 8.20 -30.19
C LEU A 12 7.88 8.20 -30.15
N TRP A 13 8.52 7.24 -30.84
CA TRP A 13 9.98 7.14 -30.86
C TRP A 13 10.65 8.33 -31.54
N SER A 14 9.99 8.95 -32.52
CA SER A 14 10.53 10.14 -33.20
C SER A 14 10.49 11.41 -32.36
N TYR A 15 9.74 11.41 -31.25
CA TYR A 15 9.59 12.55 -30.34
C TYR A 15 10.30 12.38 -29.00
N LEU A 16 10.86 11.19 -28.72
CA LEU A 16 11.63 10.95 -27.49
C LEU A 16 13.09 11.34 -27.69
N ASP A 17 13.61 12.09 -26.73
CA ASP A 17 15.04 12.34 -26.61
C ASP A 17 15.74 11.15 -25.92
N ASP A 18 17.08 11.06 -26.04
CA ASP A 18 17.89 9.98 -25.43
C ASP A 18 17.74 9.90 -23.91
N TYR A 19 17.28 10.94 -23.28
CA TYR A 19 17.05 11.04 -21.82
C TYR A 19 15.59 10.83 -21.39
N ASP A 20 14.68 10.64 -22.36
CA ASP A 20 13.28 10.40 -22.06
C ASP A 20 13.03 8.95 -21.63
N PHE A 21 12.21 8.79 -20.63
CA PHE A 21 11.78 7.47 -20.17
C PHE A 21 10.48 7.06 -20.86
N ILE A 22 10.45 5.93 -21.51
CA ILE A 22 9.21 5.31 -22.02
C ILE A 22 8.28 5.00 -20.84
N LEU A 23 8.85 4.50 -19.75
CA LEU A 23 8.17 4.33 -18.47
C LEU A 23 8.94 5.11 -17.39
N THR A 24 8.26 6.01 -16.72
CA THR A 24 8.87 6.78 -15.64
C THR A 24 9.45 5.83 -14.56
N PRO A 25 10.62 6.12 -13.98
CA PRO A 25 11.17 5.32 -12.91
C PRO A 25 10.25 5.28 -11.67
N LEU A 26 10.39 4.24 -10.87
CA LEU A 26 9.69 4.05 -9.60
C LEU A 26 10.69 4.15 -8.43
N PRO A 27 11.13 5.36 -8.07
CA PRO A 27 12.22 5.55 -7.10
C PRO A 27 11.86 5.04 -5.69
N ASN A 28 10.58 4.94 -5.36
CA ASN A 28 10.10 4.48 -4.07
C ASN A 28 9.70 3.00 -4.04
N HIS A 29 9.88 2.27 -5.13
CA HIS A 29 9.49 0.86 -5.21
C HIS A 29 10.26 -0.06 -4.23
N LEU A 30 11.38 0.40 -3.70
CA LEU A 30 12.12 -0.28 -2.63
C LEU A 30 11.31 -0.37 -1.32
N PHE A 31 10.34 0.53 -1.10
CA PHE A 31 9.45 0.53 0.07
C PHE A 31 8.25 -0.38 -0.18
N GLN A 32 8.46 -1.69 -0.07
CA GLN A 32 7.49 -2.71 -0.41
C GLN A 32 6.29 -2.78 0.55
N ARG A 33 6.44 -2.26 1.76
CA ARG A 33 5.37 -2.25 2.76
C ARG A 33 4.16 -1.43 2.29
N ASP A 34 4.40 -0.33 1.57
CA ASP A 34 3.33 0.61 1.23
C ASP A 34 2.40 0.07 0.16
N ASN A 35 2.94 -0.62 -0.85
CA ASN A 35 2.15 -1.14 -1.96
C ASN A 35 1.48 -2.49 -1.67
N THR A 36 1.91 -3.21 -0.61
CA THR A 36 1.31 -4.47 -0.17
C THR A 36 1.39 -4.62 1.35
N ALA A 37 0.28 -4.93 1.99
CA ALA A 37 0.24 -5.19 3.41
C ALA A 37 -0.35 -6.56 3.73
N PHE A 38 0.36 -7.34 4.55
CA PHE A 38 -0.15 -8.58 5.11
C PHE A 38 -0.87 -8.32 6.43
N VAL A 39 -2.07 -8.85 6.55
CA VAL A 39 -2.89 -8.75 7.76
C VAL A 39 -3.41 -10.15 8.07
N TYR A 40 -2.89 -10.76 9.14
CA TYR A 40 -3.14 -12.15 9.52
C TYR A 40 -2.88 -13.13 8.37
N ASP A 41 -3.90 -13.73 7.79
CA ASP A 41 -3.83 -14.74 6.73
C ASP A 41 -4.13 -14.19 5.32
N GLY A 42 -4.25 -12.90 5.21
CA GLY A 42 -4.53 -12.27 3.92
C GLY A 42 -3.65 -11.08 3.64
N LEU A 43 -3.81 -10.57 2.46
CA LEU A 43 -3.06 -9.40 2.00
C LEU A 43 -3.96 -8.40 1.28
N SER A 44 -3.52 -7.16 1.28
CA SER A 44 -4.06 -6.10 0.44
C SER A 44 -2.98 -5.62 -0.53
N VAL A 45 -3.34 -5.46 -1.79
CA VAL A 45 -2.52 -4.77 -2.79
C VAL A 45 -3.06 -3.36 -2.89
N ASN A 46 -2.30 -2.41 -2.37
CA ASN A 46 -2.82 -1.13 -1.96
C ASN A 46 -2.92 -0.12 -3.11
N PRO A 47 -4.05 0.57 -3.28
CA PRO A 47 -4.17 1.68 -4.21
C PRO A 47 -3.43 2.91 -3.66
N MET A 48 -2.26 3.17 -4.20
CA MET A 48 -1.36 4.23 -3.76
C MET A 48 -1.94 5.62 -4.02
N ALA A 49 -1.81 6.54 -3.05
CA ALA A 49 -2.33 7.90 -3.16
C ALA A 49 -1.56 8.76 -4.19
N LYS A 50 -0.24 8.58 -4.29
CA LYS A 50 0.58 9.41 -5.19
C LYS A 50 0.68 8.81 -6.59
N PRO A 51 0.40 9.59 -7.66
CA PRO A 51 0.46 9.09 -9.04
C PRO A 51 1.79 8.41 -9.39
N ALA A 52 2.92 8.93 -8.90
CA ALA A 52 4.25 8.36 -9.12
C ALA A 52 4.42 6.94 -8.56
N ARG A 53 3.56 6.51 -7.63
CA ARG A 53 3.61 5.19 -6.98
C ARG A 53 2.51 4.23 -7.44
N LYS A 54 1.51 4.69 -8.18
CA LYS A 54 0.36 3.84 -8.59
C LYS A 54 0.78 2.58 -9.34
N ARG A 55 1.82 2.68 -10.18
CA ARG A 55 2.31 1.54 -10.95
C ARG A 55 3.00 0.46 -10.08
N GLU A 56 3.46 0.81 -8.89
CA GLU A 56 4.03 -0.18 -7.95
C GLU A 56 3.01 -1.25 -7.59
N THR A 57 1.74 -0.86 -7.44
CA THR A 57 0.63 -1.77 -7.15
C THR A 57 0.46 -2.84 -8.24
N LEU A 58 0.59 -2.46 -9.52
CA LEU A 58 0.52 -3.41 -10.63
C LEU A 58 1.65 -4.45 -10.60
N HIS A 59 2.86 -4.03 -10.24
CA HIS A 59 3.99 -4.95 -10.08
C HIS A 59 3.73 -5.94 -8.94
N SER A 60 3.27 -5.45 -7.80
CA SER A 60 2.93 -6.30 -6.65
C SER A 60 1.83 -7.29 -7.00
N GLN A 61 0.74 -6.83 -7.62
CA GLN A 61 -0.36 -7.68 -8.07
C GLN A 61 0.11 -8.77 -9.04
N THR A 62 0.98 -8.41 -10.00
CA THR A 62 1.57 -9.36 -10.93
C THR A 62 2.40 -10.43 -10.21
N ILE A 63 3.20 -10.04 -9.23
CA ILE A 63 4.01 -10.98 -8.43
C ILE A 63 3.10 -11.95 -7.67
N TRP A 64 2.10 -11.46 -6.96
CA TRP A 64 1.22 -12.30 -6.15
C TRP A 64 0.38 -13.26 -6.97
N ASN A 65 -0.07 -12.84 -8.15
CA ASN A 65 -0.91 -13.67 -9.01
C ASN A 65 -0.13 -14.67 -9.87
N PHE A 66 1.08 -14.36 -10.29
CA PHE A 66 1.76 -15.14 -11.33
C PHE A 66 3.10 -15.76 -10.91
N HIS A 67 3.74 -15.28 -9.85
CA HIS A 67 5.01 -15.85 -9.43
C HIS A 67 4.83 -17.27 -8.91
N PRO A 68 5.64 -18.26 -9.35
CA PRO A 68 5.45 -19.69 -9.03
C PRO A 68 5.33 -20.00 -7.54
N ARG A 69 5.97 -19.21 -6.69
CA ARG A 69 5.93 -19.38 -5.23
C ARG A 69 4.60 -18.96 -4.61
N PHE A 70 3.86 -18.05 -5.25
CA PHE A 70 2.69 -17.41 -4.64
C PHE A 70 1.37 -17.74 -5.33
N LYS A 71 1.38 -17.97 -6.64
CA LYS A 71 0.16 -18.19 -7.44
C LYS A 71 -0.74 -19.31 -6.91
N ASP A 72 -0.15 -20.34 -6.31
CA ASP A 72 -0.85 -21.52 -5.80
C ASP A 72 -0.85 -21.56 -4.25
N ALA A 73 -0.45 -20.47 -3.58
CA ALA A 73 -0.31 -20.40 -2.13
C ALA A 73 -1.63 -20.21 -1.37
N GLY A 74 -2.75 -20.08 -2.09
CA GLY A 74 -4.07 -19.86 -1.48
C GLY A 74 -4.17 -18.54 -0.72
N LEU A 75 -3.48 -17.50 -1.21
CA LEU A 75 -3.49 -16.17 -0.60
C LEU A 75 -4.91 -15.58 -0.61
N ASN A 76 -5.33 -15.08 0.55
CA ASN A 76 -6.60 -14.38 0.68
C ASN A 76 -6.40 -12.89 0.40
N PHE A 77 -6.98 -12.40 -0.71
CA PHE A 77 -6.89 -10.98 -1.07
C PHE A 77 -8.04 -10.21 -0.44
N TYR A 78 -7.73 -9.28 0.46
CA TYR A 78 -8.70 -8.38 1.05
C TYR A 78 -8.98 -7.17 0.16
N TYR A 79 -7.98 -6.71 -0.60
CA TYR A 79 -8.08 -5.50 -1.40
C TYR A 79 -7.16 -5.56 -2.62
N GLY A 80 -7.57 -4.96 -3.74
CA GLY A 80 -6.72 -4.73 -4.90
C GLY A 80 -6.48 -5.92 -5.82
N ASN A 81 -7.24 -7.01 -5.72
CA ASN A 81 -7.15 -8.15 -6.65
C ASN A 81 -8.31 -8.18 -7.67
N ASP A 82 -8.95 -7.07 -7.85
CA ASP A 82 -10.09 -6.88 -8.74
C ASP A 82 -9.84 -5.68 -9.68
N ASP A 83 -10.62 -5.59 -10.73
CA ASP A 83 -10.61 -4.47 -11.67
C ASP A 83 -11.33 -3.21 -11.10
N GLU A 84 -11.53 -3.15 -9.79
CA GLU A 84 -12.21 -2.03 -9.14
C GLU A 84 -11.36 -0.76 -9.21
N HIS A 85 -11.99 0.34 -9.59
CA HIS A 85 -11.42 1.67 -9.43
C HIS A 85 -11.51 2.08 -7.96
N HIS A 86 -10.36 2.31 -7.33
CA HIS A 86 -10.29 2.58 -5.90
C HIS A 86 -10.31 4.07 -5.54
N GLU A 87 -10.13 4.96 -6.50
CA GLU A 87 -10.17 6.39 -6.19
C GLU A 87 -11.59 6.86 -5.81
N PRO A 88 -11.70 7.63 -4.73
CA PRO A 88 -10.67 8.22 -3.87
C PRO A 88 -10.22 7.32 -2.69
N ALA A 89 -10.53 6.04 -2.69
CA ALA A 89 -10.27 5.10 -1.60
C ALA A 89 -8.82 4.59 -1.63
N THR A 90 -7.86 5.46 -1.35
CA THR A 90 -6.43 5.09 -1.28
C THR A 90 -6.03 4.52 0.08
N VAL A 91 -5.09 3.58 0.06
CA VAL A 91 -4.48 2.95 1.23
C VAL A 91 -2.99 2.77 0.99
N GLU A 92 -2.17 3.00 1.99
CA GLU A 92 -0.74 2.66 1.95
C GLU A 92 -0.38 1.82 3.19
N GLY A 93 0.41 0.76 3.01
CA GLY A 93 0.64 -0.24 4.06
C GLY A 93 1.46 0.25 5.25
N GLY A 94 2.18 1.38 5.12
CA GLY A 94 2.80 2.07 6.25
C GLY A 94 1.79 2.58 7.29
N ASP A 95 0.52 2.68 6.91
CA ASP A 95 -0.59 3.01 7.81
C ASP A 95 -1.19 1.79 8.51
N ILE A 96 -0.81 0.55 8.14
CA ILE A 96 -1.41 -0.67 8.66
C ILE A 96 -0.48 -1.34 9.65
N LEU A 97 -0.90 -1.43 10.92
CA LEU A 97 -0.20 -2.12 12.00
C LEU A 97 -1.06 -3.27 12.54
N VAL A 98 -0.56 -4.50 12.44
CA VAL A 98 -1.20 -5.68 13.04
C VAL A 98 -0.80 -5.76 14.50
N ILE A 99 -1.75 -5.50 15.40
CA ILE A 99 -1.51 -5.43 16.84
C ILE A 99 -1.55 -6.82 17.50
N GLY A 100 -2.25 -7.76 16.89
CA GLY A 100 -2.51 -9.08 17.47
C GLY A 100 -3.91 -9.20 18.09
N ASN A 101 -4.25 -10.41 18.51
CA ASN A 101 -5.54 -10.71 19.12
C ASN A 101 -6.78 -10.20 18.35
N GLY A 102 -6.71 -10.29 17.01
CA GLY A 102 -7.75 -9.81 16.13
C GLY A 102 -7.79 -8.29 15.92
N ALA A 103 -6.87 -7.54 16.51
CA ALA A 103 -6.81 -6.08 16.38
C ALA A 103 -5.84 -5.65 15.25
N VAL A 104 -6.30 -4.66 14.49
CA VAL A 104 -5.50 -3.95 13.48
C VAL A 104 -5.64 -2.46 13.74
N MET A 105 -4.54 -1.74 13.71
CA MET A 105 -4.53 -0.28 13.74
C MET A 105 -4.28 0.26 12.33
N ILE A 106 -5.02 1.31 11.95
CA ILE A 106 -4.87 1.92 10.64
C ILE A 106 -4.77 3.45 10.77
N GLY A 107 -3.72 4.02 10.21
CA GLY A 107 -3.55 5.46 10.08
C GLY A 107 -4.48 6.02 9.01
N MET A 108 -5.04 7.19 9.26
CA MET A 108 -5.88 7.92 8.32
C MET A 108 -5.32 9.34 8.17
N GLY A 109 -4.87 9.68 6.98
CA GLY A 109 -4.17 10.94 6.77
C GLY A 109 -4.10 11.38 5.31
N GLU A 110 -2.91 11.75 4.88
CA GLU A 110 -2.67 12.18 3.49
C GLU A 110 -2.68 11.00 2.50
N ARG A 111 -2.19 9.83 2.92
CA ARG A 111 -1.98 8.67 2.05
C ARG A 111 -3.10 7.65 2.12
N THR A 112 -3.61 7.40 3.30
CA THR A 112 -4.75 6.53 3.51
C THR A 112 -5.97 7.39 3.80
N THR A 113 -6.92 7.36 2.88
CA THR A 113 -8.13 8.20 2.95
C THR A 113 -9.20 7.58 3.83
N PRO A 114 -10.16 8.35 4.36
CA PRO A 114 -11.32 7.81 5.09
C PRO A 114 -12.07 6.74 4.29
N GLN A 115 -12.23 6.96 2.98
CA GLN A 115 -12.86 6.00 2.08
C GLN A 115 -12.07 4.71 1.98
N GLY A 116 -10.72 4.79 1.91
CA GLY A 116 -9.82 3.63 1.91
C GLY A 116 -9.94 2.83 3.20
N VAL A 117 -9.94 3.51 4.34
CA VAL A 117 -10.16 2.89 5.67
C VAL A 117 -11.50 2.15 5.70
N GLU A 118 -12.58 2.79 5.27
CA GLU A 118 -13.92 2.19 5.29
C GLU A 118 -14.00 0.95 4.39
N VAL A 119 -13.52 1.04 3.15
CA VAL A 119 -13.56 -0.08 2.19
C VAL A 119 -12.74 -1.24 2.71
N LEU A 120 -11.51 -1.00 3.18
CA LEU A 120 -10.62 -2.04 3.67
C LEU A 120 -11.16 -2.70 4.93
N THR A 121 -11.66 -1.93 5.90
CA THR A 121 -12.27 -2.43 7.15
C THR A 121 -13.47 -3.31 6.85
N ARG A 122 -14.33 -2.90 5.92
CA ARG A 122 -15.49 -3.70 5.50
C ARG A 122 -15.06 -5.02 4.89
N LYS A 123 -14.03 -5.03 4.04
CA LYS A 123 -13.47 -6.24 3.45
C LYS A 123 -12.82 -7.15 4.51
N TRP A 124 -12.11 -6.61 5.48
CA TRP A 124 -11.54 -7.37 6.59
C TRP A 124 -12.61 -8.08 7.41
N PHE A 125 -13.68 -7.40 7.80
CA PHE A 125 -14.76 -8.04 8.56
C PHE A 125 -15.53 -9.07 7.73
N ARG A 126 -15.68 -8.82 6.43
CA ARG A 126 -16.41 -9.73 5.54
C ARG A 126 -15.64 -10.99 5.18
N TYR A 127 -14.36 -10.84 4.87
CA TYR A 127 -13.54 -11.92 4.31
C TYR A 127 -12.46 -12.44 5.27
N GLY A 128 -12.21 -11.78 6.37
CA GLY A 128 -11.21 -12.15 7.37
C GLY A 128 -11.59 -13.33 8.27
N GLN A 129 -12.72 -14.01 7.97
CA GLN A 129 -13.16 -15.23 8.68
C GLN A 129 -13.15 -15.11 10.22
N GLY A 130 -13.47 -13.93 10.74
CA GLY A 130 -13.46 -13.67 12.18
C GLY A 130 -12.07 -13.47 12.81
N LYS A 131 -10.99 -13.52 12.03
CA LYS A 131 -9.63 -13.28 12.55
C LYS A 131 -9.39 -11.81 12.88
N ILE A 132 -10.10 -10.92 12.20
CA ILE A 132 -10.06 -9.48 12.47
C ILE A 132 -11.38 -9.10 13.16
N THR A 133 -11.27 -8.71 14.42
CA THR A 133 -12.43 -8.41 15.26
C THR A 133 -12.48 -6.94 15.69
N LYS A 134 -11.37 -6.23 15.54
CA LYS A 134 -11.27 -4.83 15.95
C LYS A 134 -10.35 -4.07 14.99
N VAL A 135 -10.81 -2.91 14.55
CA VAL A 135 -10.00 -1.94 13.81
C VAL A 135 -9.96 -0.64 14.63
N ILE A 136 -8.75 -0.14 14.87
CA ILE A 136 -8.49 1.11 15.57
C ILE A 136 -8.00 2.10 14.51
N VAL A 137 -8.77 3.15 14.28
CA VAL A 137 -8.41 4.20 13.32
C VAL A 137 -7.70 5.32 14.07
N VAL A 138 -6.53 5.73 13.59
CA VAL A 138 -5.74 6.84 14.12
C VAL A 138 -5.71 7.95 13.09
N GLU A 139 -6.29 9.09 13.42
CA GLU A 139 -6.23 10.27 12.56
C GLU A 139 -4.84 10.91 12.65
N LEU A 140 -4.17 11.04 11.51
CA LEU A 140 -2.85 11.63 11.40
C LEU A 140 -2.93 13.05 10.81
N PRO A 141 -2.07 13.97 11.26
CA PRO A 141 -1.94 15.26 10.61
C PRO A 141 -1.52 15.07 9.13
N LYS A 142 -2.19 15.80 8.23
CA LYS A 142 -1.89 15.74 6.78
C LYS A 142 -0.62 16.52 6.45
N THR A 143 0.49 16.07 7.00
CA THR A 143 1.82 16.64 6.77
C THR A 143 2.80 15.55 6.39
N ARG A 144 3.86 15.91 5.67
CA ARG A 144 4.89 14.96 5.23
C ARG A 144 5.55 14.18 6.38
N ALA A 145 5.68 14.81 7.55
CA ALA A 145 6.28 14.17 8.73
C ALA A 145 5.44 13.01 9.27
N PHE A 146 4.13 13.05 9.03
CA PHE A 146 3.16 12.02 9.44
C PHE A 146 2.49 11.38 8.24
N MET A 147 3.29 11.09 7.20
CA MET A 147 2.74 10.51 5.97
C MET A 147 2.12 9.13 6.17
N HIS A 148 2.62 8.35 7.15
CA HIS A 148 2.12 7.04 7.54
C HIS A 148 2.13 6.89 9.07
N LEU A 149 1.33 5.96 9.57
CA LEU A 149 1.26 5.64 10.99
C LEU A 149 2.61 5.12 11.52
N ASP A 150 3.34 4.33 10.72
CA ASP A 150 4.66 3.80 11.11
C ASP A 150 5.75 4.86 11.23
N THR A 151 5.52 6.09 10.74
CA THR A 151 6.39 7.25 11.04
C THR A 151 6.08 7.89 12.39
N ALA A 152 4.90 7.67 12.93
CA ALA A 152 4.44 8.20 14.22
C ALA A 152 4.63 7.19 15.36
N MET A 153 4.36 5.92 15.08
CA MET A 153 4.50 4.85 16.07
C MET A 153 4.72 3.50 15.39
N THR A 154 5.42 2.60 16.05
CA THR A 154 5.57 1.22 15.61
C THR A 154 5.60 0.27 16.79
N MET A 155 5.07 -0.93 16.60
CA MET A 155 5.07 -1.97 17.60
C MET A 155 6.44 -2.66 17.64
N ILE A 156 7.05 -2.75 18.84
CA ILE A 156 8.35 -3.37 19.06
C ILE A 156 8.26 -4.67 19.86
N ASP A 157 7.17 -4.86 20.60
CA ASP A 157 6.82 -6.10 21.30
C ASP A 157 5.29 -6.15 21.46
N LYS A 158 4.74 -7.24 22.02
CA LYS A 158 3.27 -7.47 22.18
C LYS A 158 2.54 -6.34 22.91
N ASP A 159 3.22 -5.68 23.84
CA ASP A 159 2.69 -4.65 24.72
C ASP A 159 3.57 -3.39 24.75
N ALA A 160 4.49 -3.27 23.78
CA ALA A 160 5.42 -2.16 23.71
C ALA A 160 5.44 -1.50 22.32
N PHE A 161 5.38 -0.17 22.31
CA PHE A 161 5.43 0.65 21.12
C PHE A 161 6.56 1.67 21.22
N SER A 162 7.28 1.87 20.12
CA SER A 162 8.07 3.06 19.91
C SER A 162 7.16 4.16 19.36
N VAL A 163 7.20 5.33 19.98
CA VAL A 163 6.33 6.45 19.60
C VAL A 163 7.19 7.69 19.39
N TYR A 164 6.93 8.43 18.32
CA TYR A 164 7.58 9.72 18.08
C TYR A 164 7.18 10.70 19.17
N PRO A 165 8.14 11.31 19.93
CA PRO A 165 7.82 12.02 21.17
C PRO A 165 7.14 13.39 20.95
N TYR A 166 7.13 13.90 19.73
CA TYR A 166 6.53 15.19 19.38
C TYR A 166 5.22 15.02 18.62
N LEU A 167 4.47 13.97 18.93
CA LEU A 167 3.10 13.84 18.42
C LEU A 167 2.27 15.04 18.86
N PRO A 168 1.43 15.59 17.98
CA PRO A 168 0.47 16.60 18.39
C PRO A 168 -0.43 16.06 19.51
N ASP A 169 -0.77 16.90 20.49
CA ASP A 169 -1.63 16.56 21.65
C ASP A 169 -3.03 16.07 21.26
N HIS A 170 -3.34 15.98 19.99
CA HIS A 170 -4.65 15.73 19.40
C HIS A 170 -4.68 14.56 18.42
N LEU A 171 -3.83 13.54 18.58
CA LEU A 171 -4.05 12.27 17.87
C LEU A 171 -5.37 11.66 18.36
N ARG A 172 -6.40 11.76 17.54
CA ARG A 172 -7.74 11.23 17.79
C ARG A 172 -7.89 9.78 17.36
#